data_6629e837bf06ca54e6cba04c786d189a
#
_entry.id   6629e837bf06ca54e6cba04c786d189a
#
_cell.length_a   1.000
_cell.length_b   1.000
_cell.length_c   1.000
_cell.angle_alpha   90.00
_cell.angle_beta   90.00
_cell.angle_gamma   90.00
#
_symmetry.space_group_name_H-M   'P 1'
#
loop_
_entity.id
_entity.type
_entity.pdbx_description
1 polymer ?
#
loop_
_entity_poly.entity_id
_entity_poly.type
_entity_poly.pdbx_seq_one_letter_code
_entity_poly.pdbx_strand_id
1 'polypeptide(L)'
;MMEKVVLCPDRVRKITGSFGFIEHRFLKEGFFYTLSHCELLLYLFLVLASDRHGLSFYSYDKMCTLLRISVDEFILARDGLIEKDLVAFDGRTFQVLSLPQHGPPPPTPLKGKEQMQQKDPATIHQLIVRSLGGDHDQ
;
A
#
# COMPACT_ATOMS: atom_id res chain seq x y z
N MET A 1 -9.53 10.82 -28.24
CA MET A 1 -9.86 10.55 -26.82
C MET A 1 -11.01 9.58 -26.75
N MET A 2 -10.88 8.60 -25.90
CA MET A 2 -11.90 7.56 -25.77
C MET A 2 -13.05 8.04 -24.88
N GLU A 3 -14.25 7.92 -25.35
CA GLU A 3 -15.42 8.24 -24.53
C GLU A 3 -15.67 7.13 -23.54
N LYS A 4 -16.04 7.54 -22.34
CA LYS A 4 -16.40 6.58 -21.29
C LYS A 4 -17.91 6.40 -21.28
N VAL A 5 -18.34 5.15 -21.41
CA VAL A 5 -19.74 4.79 -21.38
C VAL A 5 -20.00 3.94 -20.14
N VAL A 6 -21.06 4.26 -19.41
CA VAL A 6 -21.45 3.48 -18.25
C VAL A 6 -21.94 2.12 -18.74
N LEU A 7 -21.27 1.04 -18.27
CA LEU A 7 -21.58 -0.31 -18.73
C LEU A 7 -22.88 -0.84 -18.13
N CYS A 8 -23.11 -0.58 -16.85
CA CYS A 8 -24.27 -1.06 -16.14
C CYS A 8 -24.96 0.12 -15.44
N PRO A 9 -25.87 0.81 -16.13
CA PRO A 9 -26.51 1.98 -15.54
C PRO A 9 -27.25 1.72 -14.23
N ASP A 10 -27.77 0.50 -14.04
CA ASP A 10 -28.48 0.13 -12.81
C ASP A 10 -27.55 -0.07 -11.63
N ARG A 11 -26.25 -0.18 -11.87
CA ARG A 11 -25.28 -0.50 -10.83
C ARG A 11 -24.26 0.59 -10.62
N VAL A 12 -24.57 1.82 -10.98
CA VAL A 12 -23.70 2.96 -10.66
C VAL A 12 -23.61 3.06 -9.14
N ARG A 13 -22.38 3.03 -8.63
CA ARG A 13 -22.18 3.01 -7.17
C ARG A 13 -22.61 4.32 -6.54
N LYS A 14 -23.26 4.18 -5.40
CA LYS A 14 -23.68 5.29 -4.56
C LYS A 14 -23.34 4.97 -3.14
N ILE A 15 -23.12 5.99 -2.33
CA ILE A 15 -22.90 5.81 -0.90
C ILE A 15 -24.26 5.82 -0.23
N THR A 16 -24.65 4.69 0.34
CA THR A 16 -25.93 4.57 1.03
C THR A 16 -25.79 4.39 2.53
N GLY A 17 -24.57 4.21 3.02
CA GLY A 17 -24.29 4.05 4.45
C GLY A 17 -23.04 4.83 4.81
N SER A 18 -22.45 4.49 5.93
CA SER A 18 -21.17 5.11 6.29
C SER A 18 -20.06 4.64 5.35
N PHE A 19 -18.97 5.40 5.30
CA PHE A 19 -17.91 5.10 4.37
C PHE A 19 -16.59 5.64 4.90
N GLY A 20 -15.49 5.01 4.44
CA GLY A 20 -14.16 5.59 4.53
C GLY A 20 -13.78 6.12 3.16
N PHE A 21 -12.75 6.94 3.08
CA PHE A 21 -12.36 7.52 1.79
C PHE A 21 -10.85 7.54 1.63
N ILE A 22 -10.43 7.50 0.38
CA ILE A 22 -9.03 7.71 -0.01
C ILE A 22 -9.07 8.69 -1.17
N GLU A 23 -8.31 9.76 -1.07
CA GLU A 23 -8.27 10.78 -2.10
C GLU A 23 -7.60 10.28 -3.38
N HIS A 24 -7.99 10.81 -4.51
CA HIS A 24 -7.34 10.49 -5.78
C HIS A 24 -5.84 10.83 -5.75
N ARG A 25 -5.45 11.82 -4.94
CA ARG A 25 -4.04 12.17 -4.75
C ARG A 25 -3.19 10.97 -4.34
N PHE A 26 -3.78 10.04 -3.62
CA PHE A 26 -3.06 8.86 -3.18
C PHE A 26 -2.45 8.10 -4.35
N LEU A 27 -3.18 8.02 -5.45
CA LEU A 27 -2.67 7.41 -6.67
C LEU A 27 -1.86 8.40 -7.51
N LYS A 28 -2.42 9.58 -7.73
CA LYS A 28 -1.86 10.54 -8.68
C LYS A 28 -0.54 11.14 -8.24
N GLU A 29 -0.33 11.28 -6.92
CA GLU A 29 0.90 11.88 -6.40
C GLU A 29 1.91 10.82 -5.93
N GLY A 30 1.67 9.57 -6.25
CA GLY A 30 2.68 8.54 -6.09
C GLY A 30 2.70 7.80 -4.77
N PHE A 31 1.79 8.11 -3.86
CA PHE A 31 1.76 7.40 -2.58
C PHE A 31 1.52 5.90 -2.77
N PHE A 32 0.61 5.58 -3.66
CA PHE A 32 0.15 4.21 -3.87
C PHE A 32 1.29 3.23 -4.14
N TYR A 33 2.15 3.56 -5.09
CA TYR A 33 3.16 2.59 -5.50
C TYR A 33 4.41 2.59 -4.61
N THR A 34 4.49 3.49 -3.63
CA THR A 34 5.58 3.42 -2.65
C THR A 34 5.29 2.41 -1.55
N LEU A 35 4.07 1.89 -1.49
CA LEU A 35 3.66 0.96 -0.45
C LEU A 35 3.85 -0.48 -0.90
N SER A 36 4.29 -1.34 0.02
CA SER A 36 4.30 -2.78 -0.21
C SER A 36 2.88 -3.30 -0.21
N HIS A 37 2.69 -4.54 -0.65
CA HIS A 37 1.37 -5.16 -0.65
C HIS A 37 0.77 -5.21 0.75
N CYS A 38 1.57 -5.56 1.76
CA CYS A 38 1.08 -5.61 3.13
C CYS A 38 0.74 -4.22 3.65
N GLU A 39 1.53 -3.21 3.28
CA GLU A 39 1.23 -1.83 3.63
C GLU A 39 -0.08 -1.37 3.00
N LEU A 40 -0.28 -1.71 1.73
CA LEU A 40 -1.54 -1.36 1.04
C LEU A 40 -2.74 -2.03 1.69
N LEU A 41 -2.62 -3.31 2.03
CA LEU A 41 -3.69 -4.03 2.68
C LEU A 41 -4.02 -3.42 4.03
N LEU A 42 -3.00 -3.15 4.83
CA LEU A 42 -3.20 -2.56 6.15
C LEU A 42 -3.78 -1.16 6.05
N TYR A 43 -3.28 -0.36 5.12
CA TYR A 43 -3.78 1.00 4.91
C TYR A 43 -5.25 0.97 4.53
N LEU A 44 -5.63 0.14 3.57
CA LEU A 44 -7.02 0.00 3.14
C LEU A 44 -7.91 -0.42 4.30
N PHE A 45 -7.45 -1.39 5.09
CA PHE A 45 -8.21 -1.85 6.24
C PHE A 45 -8.42 -0.71 7.25
N LEU A 46 -7.37 0.05 7.55
CA LEU A 46 -7.46 1.13 8.51
C LEU A 46 -8.41 2.23 8.04
N VAL A 47 -8.40 2.52 6.75
CA VAL A 47 -9.36 3.48 6.19
C VAL A 47 -10.79 2.97 6.38
N LEU A 48 -11.02 1.70 6.06
CA LEU A 48 -12.37 1.12 6.17
C LEU A 48 -12.83 1.01 7.62
N ALA A 49 -11.91 0.81 8.54
CA ALA A 49 -12.24 0.64 9.96
C ALA A 49 -12.35 1.96 10.70
N SER A 50 -11.89 3.06 10.09
CA SER A 50 -11.79 4.33 10.80
C SER A 50 -13.14 5.04 10.89
N ASP A 51 -13.26 5.86 11.93
CA ASP A 51 -14.39 6.76 12.07
C ASP A 51 -14.12 8.05 11.27
N ARG A 52 -14.96 9.06 11.46
CA ARG A 52 -14.84 10.32 10.72
C ARG A 52 -13.56 11.08 11.03
N HIS A 53 -12.90 10.75 12.13
CA HIS A 53 -11.62 11.39 12.50
C HIS A 53 -10.42 10.55 12.08
N GLY A 54 -10.65 9.44 11.40
CA GLY A 54 -9.59 8.54 10.99
C GLY A 54 -9.18 7.55 12.06
N LEU A 55 -9.90 7.47 13.18
CA LEU A 55 -9.53 6.64 14.31
C LEU A 55 -10.12 5.25 14.21
N SER A 56 -9.32 4.25 14.53
CA SER A 56 -9.79 2.88 14.58
C SER A 56 -9.10 2.14 15.71
N PHE A 57 -9.76 1.08 16.16
CA PHE A 57 -9.31 0.28 17.29
C PHE A 57 -9.59 -1.18 17.02
N TYR A 58 -8.56 -1.90 16.57
CA TYR A 58 -8.61 -3.33 16.33
C TYR A 58 -7.35 -3.96 16.88
N SER A 59 -7.47 -5.15 17.45
CA SER A 59 -6.30 -5.87 17.93
C SER A 59 -5.47 -6.37 16.75
N TYR A 60 -4.16 -6.51 16.95
CA TYR A 60 -3.27 -6.92 15.87
C TYR A 60 -3.59 -8.32 15.35
N ASP A 61 -3.95 -9.22 16.26
CA ASP A 61 -4.26 -10.59 15.84
C ASP A 61 -5.52 -10.64 14.97
N LYS A 62 -6.50 -9.81 15.27
CA LYS A 62 -7.69 -9.72 14.44
C LYS A 62 -7.37 -9.16 13.06
N MET A 63 -6.53 -8.13 13.00
CA MET A 63 -6.10 -7.57 11.73
C MET A 63 -5.32 -8.57 10.91
N CYS A 64 -4.40 -9.29 11.54
CA CYS A 64 -3.62 -10.32 10.85
C CYS A 64 -4.54 -11.40 10.27
N THR A 65 -5.53 -11.81 11.02
CA THR A 65 -6.48 -12.83 10.56
C THR A 65 -7.29 -12.32 9.36
N LEU A 66 -7.81 -11.11 9.47
CA LEU A 66 -8.63 -10.54 8.40
C LEU A 66 -7.82 -10.29 7.13
N LEU A 67 -6.60 -9.82 7.28
CA LEU A 67 -5.75 -9.49 6.14
C LEU A 67 -4.94 -10.67 5.64
N ARG A 68 -4.94 -11.77 6.37
CA ARG A 68 -4.18 -12.99 6.04
C ARG A 68 -2.69 -12.69 5.91
N ILE A 69 -2.18 -11.98 6.88
CA ILE A 69 -0.75 -11.70 6.97
C ILE A 69 -0.21 -12.19 8.30
N SER A 70 1.09 -12.42 8.35
CA SER A 70 1.74 -12.83 9.58
C SER A 70 1.92 -11.64 10.52
N VAL A 71 2.23 -11.93 11.78
CA VAL A 71 2.52 -10.86 12.74
C VAL A 71 3.74 -10.05 12.29
N ASP A 72 4.76 -10.74 11.76
CA ASP A 72 5.96 -10.05 11.27
C ASP A 72 5.61 -9.12 10.11
N GLU A 73 4.78 -9.59 9.18
CA GLU A 73 4.33 -8.76 8.06
C GLU A 73 3.53 -7.56 8.54
N PHE A 74 2.69 -7.78 9.56
CA PHE A 74 1.90 -6.70 10.15
C PHE A 74 2.80 -5.64 10.76
N ILE A 75 3.79 -6.05 11.55
CA ILE A 75 4.69 -5.10 12.20
C ILE A 75 5.44 -4.27 11.17
N LEU A 76 5.96 -4.92 10.15
CA LEU A 76 6.66 -4.21 9.08
C LEU A 76 5.75 -3.25 8.33
N ALA A 77 4.52 -3.67 8.04
CA ALA A 77 3.56 -2.82 7.36
C ALA A 77 3.17 -1.62 8.21
N ARG A 78 2.89 -1.85 9.49
CA ARG A 78 2.56 -0.78 10.42
C ARG A 78 3.68 0.25 10.50
N ASP A 79 4.90 -0.23 10.71
CA ASP A 79 6.04 0.64 10.84
C ASP A 79 6.32 1.40 9.55
N GLY A 80 6.14 0.75 8.41
CA GLY A 80 6.30 1.40 7.12
C GLY A 80 5.28 2.52 6.88
N LEU A 81 4.03 2.29 7.26
CA LEU A 81 2.99 3.32 7.11
C LEU A 81 3.24 4.50 8.05
N ILE A 82 3.74 4.24 9.26
CA ILE A 82 4.08 5.30 10.19
C ILE A 82 5.25 6.12 9.64
N GLU A 83 6.26 5.44 9.14
CA GLU A 83 7.44 6.10 8.58
C GLU A 83 7.09 6.98 7.38
N LYS A 84 6.12 6.54 6.58
CA LYS A 84 5.68 7.28 5.41
C LYS A 84 4.67 8.38 5.73
N ASP A 85 4.39 8.57 7.01
CA ASP A 85 3.52 9.64 7.49
C ASP A 85 2.08 9.51 7.00
N LEU A 86 1.62 8.28 6.88
CA LEU A 86 0.26 8.00 6.44
C LEU A 86 -0.65 7.61 7.59
N VAL A 87 -0.09 7.05 8.67
CA VAL A 87 -0.86 6.71 9.86
C VAL A 87 -0.07 7.05 11.12
N ALA A 88 -0.79 7.27 12.19
CA ALA A 88 -0.23 7.39 13.53
C ALA A 88 -0.75 6.25 14.39
N PHE A 89 0.04 5.84 15.38
CA PHE A 89 -0.32 4.75 16.26
C PHE A 89 0.28 5.02 17.63
N ASP A 90 -0.54 4.89 18.68
CA ASP A 90 -0.11 5.18 20.05
C ASP A 90 0.09 3.90 20.88
N GLY A 91 0.13 2.75 20.22
CA GLY A 91 0.20 1.45 20.91
C GLY A 91 -1.17 0.79 21.04
N ARG A 92 -2.23 1.51 20.79
CA ARG A 92 -3.59 1.01 20.94
C ARG A 92 -4.51 1.44 19.82
N THR A 93 -4.48 2.72 19.47
CA THR A 93 -5.38 3.31 18.48
C THR A 93 -4.58 3.74 17.26
N PHE A 94 -5.11 3.41 16.09
CA PHE A 94 -4.58 3.90 14.82
C PHE A 94 -5.35 5.13 14.39
N GLN A 95 -4.64 6.04 13.75
CA GLN A 95 -5.27 7.18 13.08
C GLN A 95 -4.76 7.26 11.66
N VAL A 96 -5.68 7.23 10.70
CA VAL A 96 -5.33 7.50 9.31
C VAL A 96 -5.20 9.01 9.18
N LEU A 97 -4.04 9.46 8.75
CA LEU A 97 -3.73 10.88 8.68
C LEU A 97 -4.15 11.46 7.33
N SER A 98 -4.31 12.77 7.29
CA SER A 98 -4.41 13.45 6.01
C SER A 98 -3.12 13.17 5.23
N LEU A 99 -3.22 13.09 3.91
CA LEU A 99 -2.03 12.84 3.11
C LEU A 99 -1.03 13.98 3.28
N PRO A 100 0.28 13.67 3.30
CA PRO A 100 1.28 14.73 3.34
C PRO A 100 1.04 15.74 2.23
N GLN A 101 1.43 16.98 2.48
CA GLN A 101 1.18 18.06 1.53
C GLN A 101 1.84 17.80 0.18
N HIS A 102 3.03 17.21 0.22
CA HIS A 102 3.76 16.86 -1.00
C HIS A 102 3.87 15.34 -1.10
N GLY A 103 3.56 14.81 -2.27
CA GLY A 103 3.72 13.39 -2.50
C GLY A 103 5.19 12.99 -2.50
N PRO A 104 5.46 11.68 -2.49
CA PRO A 104 6.84 11.19 -2.58
C PRO A 104 7.46 11.61 -3.91
N PRO A 105 8.79 11.75 -3.97
CA PRO A 105 9.42 12.10 -5.24
C PRO A 105 9.13 11.03 -6.29
N PRO A 106 8.98 11.43 -7.56
CA PRO A 106 8.75 10.47 -8.61
C PRO A 106 9.95 9.52 -8.73
N PRO A 107 9.72 8.28 -9.13
CA PRO A 107 10.82 7.35 -9.29
C PRO A 107 11.76 7.84 -10.37
N THR A 108 13.05 7.73 -10.11
CA THR A 108 14.07 8.09 -11.09
C THR A 108 14.09 7.02 -12.18
N PRO A 109 13.94 7.40 -13.46
CA PRO A 109 14.03 6.40 -14.52
C PRO A 109 15.40 5.74 -14.54
N LEU A 110 15.42 4.42 -14.65
CA LEU A 110 16.66 3.69 -14.75
C LEU A 110 17.24 3.86 -16.15
N LYS A 111 18.52 4.22 -16.22
CA LYS A 111 19.22 4.45 -17.47
C LYS A 111 20.43 3.55 -17.52
N GLY A 112 20.57 2.80 -18.59
CA GLY A 112 21.72 1.97 -18.76
C GLY A 112 21.62 0.64 -18.01
N LYS A 113 22.40 -0.30 -18.52
CA LYS A 113 22.34 -1.68 -18.05
C LYS A 113 22.83 -1.84 -16.63
N GLU A 114 23.89 -1.13 -16.29
CA GLU A 114 24.46 -1.24 -14.95
C GLU A 114 23.51 -0.74 -13.88
N GLN A 115 22.86 0.37 -14.16
CA GLN A 115 21.92 0.94 -13.23
C GLN A 115 20.72 0.02 -13.03
N MET A 116 20.24 -0.60 -14.10
CA MET A 116 19.17 -1.57 -14.00
C MET A 116 19.57 -2.79 -13.18
N GLN A 117 20.81 -3.28 -13.35
CA GLN A 117 21.30 -4.40 -12.58
C GLN A 117 21.40 -4.09 -11.10
N GLN A 118 21.67 -2.84 -10.77
CA GLN A 118 21.84 -2.44 -9.38
C GLN A 118 20.54 -2.08 -8.69
N LYS A 119 19.60 -1.51 -9.44
CA LYS A 119 18.40 -0.93 -8.84
C LYS A 119 17.10 -1.60 -9.24
N ASP A 120 17.08 -2.32 -10.35
CA ASP A 120 15.87 -2.99 -10.78
C ASP A 120 15.67 -4.26 -9.95
N PRO A 121 14.65 -4.31 -9.09
CA PRO A 121 14.44 -5.49 -8.24
C PRO A 121 14.24 -6.78 -9.01
N ALA A 122 13.60 -6.71 -10.17
CA ALA A 122 13.38 -7.92 -10.97
C ALA A 122 14.70 -8.45 -11.53
N THR A 123 15.56 -7.54 -12.01
CA THR A 123 16.88 -7.92 -12.50
C THR A 123 17.75 -8.46 -11.38
N ILE A 124 17.72 -7.83 -10.22
CA ILE A 124 18.46 -8.29 -9.05
C ILE A 124 18.01 -9.67 -8.65
N HIS A 125 16.71 -9.90 -8.61
CA HIS A 125 16.16 -11.21 -8.28
C HIS A 125 16.66 -12.27 -9.25
N GLN A 126 16.66 -11.97 -10.55
CA GLN A 126 17.14 -12.89 -11.56
C GLN A 126 18.62 -13.22 -11.37
N LEU A 127 19.43 -12.21 -11.06
CA LEU A 127 20.84 -12.42 -10.83
C LEU A 127 21.09 -13.30 -9.61
N ILE A 128 20.33 -13.10 -8.56
CA ILE A 128 20.44 -13.93 -7.35
C ILE A 128 20.07 -15.36 -7.67
N VAL A 129 18.98 -15.58 -8.38
CA VAL A 129 18.56 -16.92 -8.75
C VAL A 129 19.63 -17.61 -9.58
N ARG A 130 20.25 -16.91 -10.51
CA ARG A 130 21.33 -17.46 -11.32
C ARG A 130 22.57 -17.79 -10.50
N SER A 131 22.94 -16.91 -9.58
CA SER A 131 24.14 -17.13 -8.78
C SER A 131 23.98 -18.28 -7.80
N LEU A 132 22.76 -18.52 -7.34
CA LEU A 132 22.47 -19.68 -6.51
C LEU A 132 22.37 -20.95 -7.34
N GLY A 133 22.39 -20.80 -8.65
CA GLY A 133 22.42 -21.90 -9.58
C GLY A 133 21.16 -22.70 -9.61
N GLY A 134 21.16 -23.72 -10.45
CA GLY A 134 20.07 -24.65 -10.48
C GLY A 134 20.01 -25.53 -9.25
N ASP A 135 20.91 -25.30 -8.31
CA ASP A 135 20.97 -26.06 -7.08
C ASP A 135 19.74 -25.85 -6.22
N HIS A 136 19.11 -24.75 -6.45
CA HIS A 136 17.93 -24.39 -5.69
C HIS A 136 16.72 -24.65 -6.50
N ASP A 137 16.33 -25.82 -6.60
CA ASP A 137 15.18 -26.19 -7.36
C ASP A 137 13.89 -25.72 -6.76
N GLN A 138 13.88 -24.55 -6.34
CA GLN A 138 12.73 -24.00 -5.65
C GLN A 138 11.79 -23.35 -6.59
#